data_9f611ab645736e3a195ca9840b033b95
#
_entry.id   9f611ab645736e3a195ca9840b033b95
#
_cell.length_a   1.000
_cell.length_b   1.000
_cell.length_c   1.000
_cell.angle_alpha   90.00
_cell.angle_beta   90.00
_cell.angle_gamma   90.00
#
_symmetry.space_group_name_H-M   'P 1'
#
loop_
_entity.id
_entity.type
_entity.pdbx_description
1 polymer ?
#
loop_
_entity_poly.entity_id
_entity_poly.type
_entity_poly.pdbx_seq_one_letter_code
_entity_poly.pdbx_strand_id
1 'polypeptide(L)'
;MIFHRNRAEYTDGVIDLVQVHFTPPDPSMGFGREQIWRITLHNSRGEIGQISYRDGESPCIYYFGHIGYHIDEPYRGHHYARRACLLLRDEIRMGGKNSVVITCDPDNIPSRKTCIRLGCLWEGETDVPEYIRRKYEISPRKCRYIWRTSEDREGL
;
A
#
# COMPACT_ATOMS: atom_id res chain seq x y z
N MET A 1 -23.57 3.84 -18.31
CA MET A 1 -23.09 3.00 -17.22
C MET A 1 -21.57 2.81 -17.17
N ILE A 2 -20.87 3.25 -18.19
CA ILE A 2 -19.40 3.15 -18.26
C ILE A 2 -18.72 4.33 -17.56
N PHE A 3 -19.47 5.35 -17.15
CA PHE A 3 -18.94 6.63 -16.68
C PHE A 3 -18.43 6.66 -15.24
N HIS A 4 -18.67 5.63 -14.44
CA HIS A 4 -18.25 5.60 -13.03
C HIS A 4 -16.85 5.02 -12.82
N ARG A 5 -16.25 4.39 -13.82
CA ARG A 5 -14.96 3.70 -13.69
C ARG A 5 -13.73 4.62 -13.63
N ASN A 6 -13.90 5.90 -13.99
CA ASN A 6 -12.79 6.86 -14.04
C ASN A 6 -12.92 8.00 -13.01
N ARG A 7 -13.87 7.88 -12.08
CA ARG A 7 -14.05 8.91 -11.06
C ARG A 7 -13.09 8.68 -9.92
N ALA A 8 -12.41 9.75 -9.50
CA ALA A 8 -11.56 9.71 -8.31
C ALA A 8 -12.41 9.35 -7.09
N GLU A 9 -11.97 8.33 -6.35
CA GLU A 9 -12.57 7.93 -5.07
C GLU A 9 -12.02 8.76 -3.92
N TYR A 10 -10.72 9.07 -3.99
CA TYR A 10 -10.02 9.88 -3.01
C TYR A 10 -9.17 10.93 -3.73
N THR A 11 -9.04 12.10 -3.12
CA THR A 11 -8.18 13.17 -3.60
C THR A 11 -7.64 14.00 -2.45
N ASP A 12 -6.41 14.48 -2.59
CA ASP A 12 -5.83 15.49 -1.68
C ASP A 12 -5.56 16.83 -2.41
N GLY A 13 -6.05 16.96 -3.65
CA GLY A 13 -5.81 18.13 -4.50
C GLY A 13 -4.48 18.10 -5.26
N VAL A 14 -3.61 17.15 -4.98
CA VAL A 14 -2.33 16.94 -5.67
C VAL A 14 -2.37 15.65 -6.47
N ILE A 15 -2.86 14.57 -5.84
CA ILE A 15 -3.09 13.27 -6.50
C ILE A 15 -4.53 12.83 -6.29
N ASP A 16 -4.98 11.95 -7.16
CA ASP A 16 -6.26 11.27 -7.08
C ASP A 16 -6.04 9.77 -7.04
N LEU A 17 -6.93 9.05 -6.35
CA LEU A 17 -6.98 7.59 -6.36
C LEU A 17 -8.26 7.13 -7.06
N VAL A 18 -8.10 6.31 -8.08
CA VAL A 18 -9.20 5.73 -8.87
C VAL A 18 -9.18 4.22 -8.69
N GLN A 19 -10.21 3.67 -8.07
CA GLN A 19 -10.27 2.22 -7.86
C GLN A 19 -10.42 1.49 -9.20
N VAL A 20 -9.52 0.55 -9.46
CA VAL A 20 -9.48 -0.21 -10.72
C VAL A 20 -9.69 -1.69 -10.51
N HIS A 21 -9.54 -2.19 -9.30
CA HIS A 21 -9.65 -3.61 -9.01
C HIS A 21 -10.16 -3.84 -7.58
N PHE A 22 -10.98 -4.88 -7.45
CA PHE A 22 -11.47 -5.37 -6.18
C PHE A 22 -11.53 -6.89 -6.27
N THR A 23 -10.87 -7.57 -5.33
CA THR A 23 -10.94 -9.01 -5.19
C THR A 23 -11.58 -9.35 -3.85
N PRO A 24 -12.64 -10.18 -3.82
CA PRO A 24 -13.22 -10.64 -2.56
C PRO A 24 -12.22 -11.51 -1.79
N PRO A 25 -12.45 -11.77 -0.49
CA PRO A 25 -11.58 -12.65 0.29
C PRO A 25 -11.45 -14.03 -0.34
N ASP A 26 -10.24 -14.57 -0.31
CA ASP A 26 -9.95 -15.94 -0.75
C ASP A 26 -9.25 -16.70 0.38
N PRO A 27 -10.01 -17.44 1.21
CA PRO A 27 -9.44 -18.18 2.32
C PRO A 27 -8.42 -19.26 1.89
N SER A 28 -8.57 -19.80 0.68
CA SER A 28 -7.67 -20.84 0.17
C SER A 28 -6.26 -20.29 -0.08
N MET A 29 -6.14 -18.99 -0.36
CA MET A 29 -4.87 -18.31 -0.60
C MET A 29 -4.37 -17.55 0.64
N GLY A 30 -5.12 -17.56 1.73
CA GLY A 30 -4.77 -16.81 2.94
C GLY A 30 -4.82 -15.30 2.78
N PHE A 31 -5.49 -14.81 1.73
CA PHE A 31 -5.70 -13.39 1.51
C PHE A 31 -7.12 -12.98 1.89
N GLY A 32 -7.24 -11.82 2.52
CA GLY A 32 -8.50 -11.15 2.65
C GLY A 32 -8.86 -10.42 1.36
N ARG A 33 -9.73 -9.44 1.49
CA ARG A 33 -10.12 -8.58 0.38
C ARG A 33 -8.92 -7.77 -0.11
N GLU A 34 -8.77 -7.65 -1.42
CA GLU A 34 -7.75 -6.77 -2.03
C GLU A 34 -8.43 -5.70 -2.88
N GLN A 35 -7.96 -4.48 -2.73
CA GLN A 35 -8.37 -3.33 -3.52
C GLN A 35 -7.12 -2.68 -4.12
N ILE A 36 -7.22 -2.26 -5.39
CA ILE A 36 -6.14 -1.58 -6.09
C ILE A 36 -6.68 -0.27 -6.64
N TRP A 37 -5.94 0.81 -6.42
CA TRP A 37 -6.21 2.13 -6.98
C TRP A 37 -5.07 2.55 -7.90
N ARG A 38 -5.46 3.11 -9.02
CA ARG A 38 -4.54 3.86 -9.86
C ARG A 38 -4.29 5.22 -9.23
N ILE A 39 -3.04 5.65 -9.20
CA ILE A 39 -2.64 6.98 -8.75
C ILE A 39 -2.52 7.86 -9.99
N THR A 40 -3.18 9.02 -9.99
CA THR A 40 -3.09 10.02 -11.04
C THR A 40 -2.80 11.37 -10.42
N LEU A 41 -2.20 12.29 -11.19
CA LEU A 41 -2.16 13.68 -10.78
C LEU A 41 -3.58 14.24 -10.77
N HIS A 42 -3.85 15.20 -9.88
CA HIS A 42 -5.19 15.74 -9.70
C HIS A 42 -5.79 16.22 -11.02
N ASN A 43 -7.01 15.79 -11.31
CA ASN A 43 -7.75 16.08 -12.54
C ASN A 43 -7.05 15.58 -13.82
N SER A 44 -6.06 14.70 -13.72
CA SER A 44 -5.40 14.07 -14.85
C SER A 44 -5.88 12.63 -15.02
N ARG A 45 -5.78 12.10 -16.25
CA ARG A 45 -6.16 10.72 -16.56
C ARG A 45 -4.97 9.76 -16.61
N GLY A 46 -3.76 10.28 -16.67
CA GLY A 46 -2.55 9.47 -16.78
C GLY A 46 -2.20 8.78 -15.47
N GLU A 47 -2.00 7.47 -15.51
CA GLU A 47 -1.50 6.72 -14.36
C GLU A 47 -0.04 7.08 -14.10
N ILE A 48 0.28 7.42 -12.86
CA ILE A 48 1.65 7.67 -12.41
C ILE A 48 2.14 6.62 -11.42
N GLY A 49 1.27 5.69 -11.02
CA GLY A 49 1.57 4.61 -10.10
C GLY A 49 0.32 3.91 -9.64
N GLN A 50 0.49 2.99 -8.71
CA GLN A 50 -0.62 2.24 -8.11
C GLN A 50 -0.39 2.08 -6.62
N ILE A 51 -1.48 1.90 -5.88
CA ILE A 51 -1.48 1.51 -4.48
C ILE A 51 -2.52 0.41 -4.27
N SER A 52 -2.16 -0.60 -3.49
CA SER A 52 -3.05 -1.69 -3.12
C SER A 52 -3.19 -1.78 -1.61
N TYR A 53 -4.37 -2.22 -1.18
CA TYR A 53 -4.64 -2.55 0.21
C TYR A 53 -5.21 -3.95 0.28
N ARG A 54 -4.57 -4.80 1.09
CA ARG A 54 -5.00 -6.17 1.36
C ARG A 54 -5.48 -6.27 2.79
N ASP A 55 -6.73 -6.66 2.96
CA ASP A 55 -7.29 -6.94 4.26
C ASP A 55 -6.94 -8.37 4.68
N GLY A 56 -6.97 -8.66 5.98
CA GLY A 56 -6.76 -9.99 6.52
C GLY A 56 -5.38 -10.18 7.15
N GLU A 57 -5.20 -11.38 7.69
CA GLU A 57 -3.97 -11.82 8.34
C GLU A 57 -3.64 -13.24 7.89
N SER A 58 -2.41 -13.47 7.45
CA SER A 58 -1.93 -14.78 7.01
C SER A 58 -0.41 -14.75 6.92
N PRO A 59 0.25 -15.92 6.79
CA PRO A 59 1.68 -15.94 6.48
C PRO A 59 2.04 -15.15 5.22
N CYS A 60 1.19 -15.17 4.20
CA CYS A 60 1.41 -14.38 2.99
C CYS A 60 1.37 -12.88 3.27
N ILE A 61 0.35 -12.40 3.99
CA ILE A 61 0.25 -10.99 4.39
C ILE A 61 1.44 -10.56 5.25
N TYR A 62 1.95 -11.45 6.09
CA TYR A 62 3.12 -11.16 6.92
C TYR A 62 4.33 -10.71 6.06
N TYR A 63 4.54 -11.34 4.91
CA TYR A 63 5.69 -11.04 4.05
C TYR A 63 5.38 -10.07 2.92
N PHE A 64 4.13 -10.02 2.43
CA PHE A 64 3.71 -9.06 1.41
C PHE A 64 3.31 -7.71 1.97
N GLY A 65 2.86 -7.67 3.24
CA GLY A 65 2.28 -6.49 3.85
C GLY A 65 0.82 -6.27 3.44
N HIS A 66 0.15 -5.39 4.18
CA HIS A 66 -1.21 -4.97 3.87
C HIS A 66 -1.25 -3.95 2.73
N ILE A 67 -0.23 -3.11 2.62
CA ILE A 67 -0.15 -2.04 1.62
C ILE A 67 1.03 -2.32 0.68
N GLY A 68 0.76 -2.26 -0.61
CA GLY A 68 1.78 -2.23 -1.65
C GLY A 68 1.61 -0.98 -2.51
N TYR A 69 2.70 -0.39 -2.95
CA TYR A 69 2.66 0.77 -3.84
C TYR A 69 3.87 0.81 -4.74
N HIS A 70 3.70 1.44 -5.89
CA HIS A 70 4.82 1.87 -6.73
C HIS A 70 4.47 3.19 -7.42
N ILE A 71 5.50 3.97 -7.71
CA ILE A 71 5.40 5.20 -8.50
C ILE A 71 6.30 5.02 -9.72
N ASP A 72 5.77 5.34 -10.89
CA ASP A 72 6.53 5.27 -12.14
C ASP A 72 7.74 6.20 -12.08
N GLU A 73 8.86 5.76 -12.64
CA GLU A 73 10.15 6.42 -12.48
C GLU A 73 10.13 7.94 -12.76
N PRO A 74 9.48 8.45 -13.84
CA PRO A 74 9.45 9.88 -14.11
C PRO A 74 8.78 10.73 -13.03
N TYR A 75 7.97 10.10 -12.17
CA TYR A 75 7.17 10.81 -11.15
C TYR A 75 7.70 10.63 -9.74
N ARG A 76 8.83 9.97 -9.56
CA ARG A 76 9.45 9.74 -8.25
C ARG A 76 10.05 11.01 -7.69
N GLY A 77 10.22 11.07 -6.35
CA GLY A 77 10.83 12.20 -5.66
C GLY A 77 9.85 13.28 -5.22
N HIS A 78 8.54 13.07 -5.36
CA HIS A 78 7.49 14.03 -5.00
C HIS A 78 6.61 13.57 -3.83
N HIS A 79 6.96 12.47 -3.17
CA HIS A 79 6.22 11.90 -2.04
C HIS A 79 4.80 11.43 -2.39
N TYR A 80 4.55 11.06 -3.64
CA TYR A 80 3.21 10.61 -4.06
C TYR A 80 2.79 9.31 -3.39
N ALA A 81 3.71 8.38 -3.12
CA ALA A 81 3.38 7.14 -2.39
C ALA A 81 2.90 7.44 -0.97
N ARG A 82 3.56 8.36 -0.27
CA ARG A 82 3.14 8.81 1.05
C ARG A 82 1.75 9.43 1.02
N ARG A 83 1.48 10.30 0.05
CA ARG A 83 0.16 10.91 -0.13
C ARG A 83 -0.92 9.86 -0.37
N ALA A 84 -0.63 8.87 -1.20
CA ALA A 84 -1.56 7.79 -1.49
C ALA A 84 -1.89 6.98 -0.22
N CYS A 85 -0.88 6.63 0.58
CA CYS A 85 -1.11 5.96 1.86
C CYS A 85 -2.01 6.79 2.79
N LEU A 86 -1.73 8.09 2.91
CA LEU A 86 -2.53 8.98 3.77
C LEU A 86 -3.99 9.07 3.31
N LEU A 87 -4.24 9.02 2.00
CA LEU A 87 -5.61 9.01 1.47
C LEU A 87 -6.37 7.73 1.84
N LEU A 88 -5.68 6.60 2.00
CA LEU A 88 -6.31 5.33 2.40
C LEU A 88 -6.46 5.17 3.90
N ARG A 89 -5.88 6.03 4.71
CA ARG A 89 -5.87 5.89 6.17
C ARG A 89 -7.26 5.75 6.76
N ASP A 90 -8.20 6.59 6.35
CA ASP A 90 -9.56 6.56 6.87
C ASP A 90 -10.30 5.27 6.48
N GLU A 91 -10.12 4.79 5.26
CA GLU A 91 -10.70 3.53 4.83
C GLU A 91 -10.18 2.35 5.65
N ILE A 92 -8.87 2.33 5.91
CA ILE A 92 -8.23 1.30 6.74
C ILE A 92 -8.81 1.33 8.16
N ARG A 93 -8.94 2.52 8.75
CA ARG A 93 -9.52 2.71 10.08
C ARG A 93 -10.98 2.28 10.14
N MET A 94 -11.76 2.65 9.14
CA MET A 94 -13.18 2.26 9.05
C MET A 94 -13.36 0.75 8.93
N GLY A 95 -12.39 0.06 8.34
CA GLY A 95 -12.35 -1.41 8.30
C GLY A 95 -11.91 -2.06 9.60
N GLY A 96 -11.66 -1.29 10.67
CA GLY A 96 -11.31 -1.81 11.99
C GLY A 96 -9.82 -2.01 12.23
N LYS A 97 -8.95 -1.55 11.34
CA LYS A 97 -7.50 -1.69 11.47
C LYS A 97 -6.88 -0.44 12.08
N ASN A 98 -6.27 -0.58 13.27
CA ASN A 98 -5.53 0.48 13.94
C ASN A 98 -4.06 0.54 13.51
N SER A 99 -3.57 -0.52 12.88
CA SER A 99 -2.23 -0.60 12.32
C SER A 99 -2.22 -1.55 11.13
N VAL A 100 -1.31 -1.29 10.22
CA VAL A 100 -1.06 -2.15 9.06
C VAL A 100 0.44 -2.30 8.86
N VAL A 101 0.81 -3.37 8.16
CA VAL A 101 2.21 -3.66 7.84
C VAL A 101 2.51 -3.22 6.42
N ILE A 102 3.63 -2.54 6.25
CA ILE A 102 4.20 -2.23 4.94
C ILE A 102 5.53 -2.97 4.85
N THR A 103 5.72 -3.76 3.81
CA THR A 103 6.98 -4.46 3.58
C THR A 103 7.66 -3.95 2.32
N CYS A 104 8.97 -4.02 2.30
CA CYS A 104 9.75 -3.71 1.10
C CYS A 104 11.06 -4.50 1.11
N ASP A 105 11.68 -4.59 -0.06
CA ASP A 105 13.01 -5.17 -0.15
C ASP A 105 14.03 -4.30 0.60
N PRO A 106 15.05 -4.90 1.24
CA PRO A 106 16.03 -4.13 2.03
C PRO A 106 16.76 -3.06 1.22
N ASP A 107 16.94 -3.26 -0.08
CA ASP A 107 17.60 -2.31 -0.98
C ASP A 107 16.64 -1.31 -1.64
N ASN A 108 15.35 -1.42 -1.38
CA ASN A 108 14.35 -0.47 -1.89
C ASN A 108 14.34 0.80 -1.03
N ILE A 109 15.34 1.65 -1.23
CA ILE A 109 15.51 2.87 -0.44
C ILE A 109 14.33 3.83 -0.56
N PRO A 110 13.74 4.09 -1.74
CA PRO A 110 12.56 4.95 -1.84
C PRO A 110 11.39 4.47 -0.97
N SER A 111 11.09 3.18 -0.95
CA SER A 111 10.02 2.63 -0.12
C SER A 111 10.33 2.74 1.37
N ARG A 112 11.57 2.48 1.76
CA ARG A 112 12.00 2.65 3.16
C ARG A 112 11.84 4.09 3.63
N LYS A 113 12.22 5.05 2.78
CA LYS A 113 12.03 6.49 3.07
C LYS A 113 10.56 6.85 3.20
N THR A 114 9.71 6.29 2.36
CA THR A 114 8.25 6.50 2.46
C THR A 114 7.73 6.02 3.80
N CYS A 115 8.12 4.84 4.24
CA CYS A 115 7.73 4.30 5.56
C CYS A 115 8.19 5.21 6.70
N ILE A 116 9.43 5.71 6.64
CA ILE A 116 9.96 6.64 7.64
C ILE A 116 9.15 7.93 7.66
N ARG A 117 8.81 8.48 6.50
CA ARG A 117 8.01 9.71 6.40
C ARG A 117 6.57 9.54 6.85
N LEU A 118 6.01 8.35 6.72
CA LEU A 118 4.70 8.01 7.30
C LEU A 118 4.76 7.90 8.83
N GLY A 119 5.96 7.87 9.41
CA GLY A 119 6.14 7.65 10.82
C GLY A 119 5.98 6.21 11.26
N CYS A 120 6.20 5.27 10.34
CA CYS A 120 6.13 3.85 10.66
C CYS A 120 7.19 3.46 11.68
N LEU A 121 6.85 2.45 12.48
CA LEU A 121 7.79 1.81 13.39
C LEU A 121 8.58 0.74 12.62
N TRP A 122 9.89 0.75 12.76
CA TRP A 122 10.75 -0.31 12.24
C TRP A 122 10.55 -1.59 13.07
N GLU A 123 10.15 -2.66 12.43
CA GLU A 123 10.03 -3.96 13.12
C GLU A 123 11.26 -4.84 12.89
N GLY A 124 11.89 -4.75 11.73
CA GLY A 124 13.10 -5.49 11.41
C GLY A 124 13.09 -6.08 10.01
N GLU A 125 14.19 -6.76 9.68
CA GLU A 125 14.27 -7.60 8.49
C GLU A 125 13.91 -9.03 8.82
N THR A 126 13.33 -9.73 7.85
CA THR A 126 12.97 -11.14 7.99
C THR A 126 13.28 -11.90 6.71
N ASP A 127 13.66 -13.16 6.88
CA ASP A 127 13.77 -14.09 5.75
C ASP A 127 12.39 -14.56 5.32
N VAL A 128 12.16 -14.59 4.02
CA VAL A 128 10.91 -15.13 3.47
C VAL A 128 11.06 -16.65 3.33
N PRO A 129 10.14 -17.46 3.88
CA PRO A 129 10.20 -18.91 3.75
C PRO A 129 10.24 -19.35 2.29
N GLU A 130 10.98 -20.42 2.03
CA GLU A 130 11.20 -20.91 0.65
C GLU A 130 9.88 -21.25 -0.06
N TYR A 131 8.91 -21.85 0.66
CA TYR A 131 7.63 -22.21 0.04
C TYR A 131 6.85 -20.98 -0.45
N ILE A 132 6.98 -19.82 0.18
CA ILE A 132 6.37 -18.55 -0.25
C ILE A 132 7.15 -17.98 -1.42
N ARG A 133 8.48 -18.01 -1.37
CA ARG A 133 9.33 -17.51 -2.45
C ARG A 133 9.08 -18.24 -3.77
N ARG A 134 8.93 -19.57 -3.70
CA ARG A 134 8.67 -20.39 -4.88
C ARG A 134 7.29 -20.12 -5.50
N LYS A 135 6.29 -19.91 -4.65
CA LYS A 135 4.91 -19.73 -5.11
C LYS A 135 4.67 -18.36 -5.73
N TYR A 136 5.31 -17.30 -5.20
CA TYR A 136 4.99 -15.90 -5.53
C TYR A 136 6.15 -15.12 -6.14
N GLU A 137 7.29 -15.74 -6.36
CA GLU A 137 8.49 -15.07 -6.90
C GLU A 137 8.86 -13.80 -6.12
N ILE A 138 8.78 -13.84 -4.81
CA ILE A 138 9.07 -12.75 -3.90
C ILE A 138 10.55 -12.78 -3.48
N SER A 139 11.11 -11.62 -3.16
CA SER A 139 12.49 -11.49 -2.66
C SER A 139 12.74 -12.36 -1.43
N PRO A 140 14.00 -12.83 -1.23
CA PRO A 140 14.32 -13.70 -0.10
C PRO A 140 14.28 -13.03 1.26
N ARG A 141 14.35 -11.69 1.33
CA ARG A 141 14.30 -10.92 2.57
C ARG A 141 13.38 -9.72 2.42
N LYS A 142 12.70 -9.38 3.51
CA LYS A 142 11.81 -8.21 3.57
C LYS A 142 12.11 -7.38 4.81
N CYS A 143 12.06 -6.06 4.65
CA CYS A 143 11.92 -5.12 5.74
C CYS A 143 10.44 -4.99 6.12
N ARG A 144 10.14 -4.98 7.42
CA ARG A 144 8.79 -4.84 7.93
C ARG A 144 8.67 -3.54 8.72
N TYR A 145 7.67 -2.74 8.37
CA TYR A 145 7.33 -1.50 9.05
C TYR A 145 5.88 -1.56 9.52
N ILE A 146 5.60 -1.03 10.70
CA ILE A 146 4.25 -0.94 11.25
C ILE A 146 3.79 0.50 11.14
N TRP A 147 2.72 0.73 10.40
CA TRP A 147 2.07 2.03 10.30
C TRP A 147 0.84 2.05 11.21
N ARG A 148 0.88 2.91 12.22
CA ARG A 148 -0.25 3.11 13.14
C ARG A 148 -1.23 4.09 12.51
N THR A 149 -2.32 3.56 11.97
CA THR A 149 -3.33 4.33 11.26
C THR A 149 -4.28 5.07 12.20
N SER A 150 -4.34 4.68 13.47
CA SER A 150 -5.17 5.30 14.49
C SER A 150 -4.57 6.59 15.08
N GLU A 151 -3.28 6.85 14.87
CA GLU A 151 -2.60 8.03 15.40
C GLU A 151 -2.75 9.20 14.41
N ASP A 152 -3.40 10.26 14.86
CA ASP A 152 -3.41 11.53 14.15
C ASP A 152 -2.12 12.28 14.49
N ARG A 153 -1.23 12.38 13.53
CA ARG A 153 0.01 13.16 13.67
C ARG A 153 -0.11 14.55 13.11
N GLU A 154 -1.31 15.10 13.12
CA GLU A 154 -1.52 16.49 12.76
C GLU A 154 -0.97 17.36 13.87
N GLY A 155 0.11 18.11 13.59
CA GLY A 155 0.68 19.08 14.50
C GLY A 155 2.06 18.76 15.07
N LEU A 156 2.76 17.79 14.53
CA LEU A 156 4.18 17.57 14.85
C LEU A 156 5.08 18.11 13.75
#